data_e50d82c8ae84307abf3a98dc293b084f
#
_entry.id   e50d82c8ae84307abf3a98dc293b084f
#
_cell.length_a   1.000
_cell.length_b   1.000
_cell.length_c   1.000
_cell.angle_alpha   90.00
_cell.angle_beta   90.00
_cell.angle_gamma   90.00
#
_symmetry.space_group_name_H-M   'P 1'
#
loop_
_entity.id
_entity.type
_entity.pdbx_description
1 polymer ?
#
loop_
_entity_poly.entity_id
_entity_poly.type
_entity_poly.pdbx_seq_one_letter_code
_entity_poly.pdbx_strand_id
1 'polypeptide(L)'
;MATDVKKVVLAYSGGLDTSIILKWLQETYACEVVTFTADLGQGEELAPARKKAELLGIKEIFVEDLREEFVRDFVFPMFRANALYEGVYLLGTSIARPLIAKRQIEIAKLTGADGVAHGCLLYTSPSPRD
;
A
#
# COMPACT_ATOMS: atom_id res chain seq x y z
N MET A 1 19.68 -15.17 6.28
CA MET A 1 19.78 -14.04 5.35
C MET A 1 18.61 -14.08 4.39
N ALA A 2 18.00 -12.95 4.20
CA ALA A 2 16.82 -12.83 3.33
C ALA A 2 17.22 -12.80 1.85
N THR A 3 18.12 -13.68 1.45
CA THR A 3 18.70 -13.67 0.11
C THR A 3 17.79 -14.33 -0.94
N ASP A 4 16.76 -15.03 -0.49
CA ASP A 4 15.87 -15.76 -1.40
C ASP A 4 14.62 -14.97 -1.79
N VAL A 5 14.57 -13.69 -1.45
CA VAL A 5 13.47 -12.83 -1.85
C VAL A 5 13.63 -12.48 -3.32
N LYS A 6 12.70 -12.93 -4.15
CA LYS A 6 12.75 -12.74 -5.60
C LYS A 6 11.74 -11.72 -6.10
N LYS A 7 10.62 -11.57 -5.41
CA LYS A 7 9.55 -10.67 -5.81
C LYS A 7 8.85 -10.10 -4.58
N VAL A 8 8.62 -8.79 -4.58
CA VAL A 8 7.97 -8.08 -3.47
C VAL A 8 6.86 -7.19 -4.04
N VAL A 9 5.71 -7.17 -3.37
CA VAL A 9 4.64 -6.23 -3.69
C VAL A 9 4.78 -5.02 -2.77
N LEU A 10 4.99 -3.86 -3.35
CA LEU A 10 5.13 -2.60 -2.63
C LEU A 10 3.84 -1.79 -2.73
N ALA A 11 3.29 -1.40 -1.60
CA ALA A 11 2.20 -0.41 -1.56
C ALA A 11 2.80 0.95 -1.94
N TYR A 12 2.44 1.46 -3.10
CA TYR A 12 3.11 2.57 -3.75
C TYR A 12 2.18 3.76 -3.91
N SER A 13 2.58 4.90 -3.36
CA SER A 13 1.82 6.15 -3.48
C SER A 13 2.33 7.07 -4.60
N GLY A 14 3.53 6.82 -5.10
CA GLY A 14 4.20 7.73 -6.01
C GLY A 14 4.94 8.87 -5.32
N GLY A 15 4.89 8.92 -3.98
CA GLY A 15 5.61 9.90 -3.21
C GLY A 15 7.10 9.59 -3.09
N LEU A 16 7.82 10.50 -2.44
CA LEU A 16 9.27 10.36 -2.29
C LEU A 16 9.66 9.10 -1.52
N ASP A 17 9.02 8.87 -0.38
CA ASP A 17 9.39 7.75 0.50
C ASP A 17 9.22 6.40 -0.20
N THR A 18 8.08 6.17 -0.83
CA THR A 18 7.83 4.91 -1.50
C THR A 18 8.69 4.73 -2.74
N SER A 19 9.06 5.82 -3.41
CA SER A 19 9.98 5.75 -4.56
C SER A 19 11.39 5.38 -4.12
N ILE A 20 11.85 5.89 -2.98
CA ILE A 20 13.14 5.52 -2.39
C ILE A 20 13.12 4.05 -1.95
N ILE A 21 12.06 3.62 -1.30
CA ILE A 21 11.90 2.22 -0.87
C ILE A 21 11.93 1.29 -2.08
N LEU A 22 11.24 1.65 -3.15
CA LEU A 22 11.23 0.87 -4.38
C LEU A 22 12.66 0.66 -4.89
N LYS A 23 13.41 1.73 -5.00
CA LYS A 23 14.78 1.68 -5.46
C LYS A 23 15.66 0.86 -4.52
N TRP A 24 15.50 1.07 -3.21
CA TRP A 24 16.24 0.34 -2.20
C TRP A 24 15.99 -1.17 -2.27
N LEU A 25 14.73 -1.57 -2.47
CA LEU A 25 14.39 -2.99 -2.62
C LEU A 25 15.04 -3.60 -3.85
N GLN A 26 15.05 -2.89 -4.95
CA GLN A 26 15.68 -3.37 -6.19
C GLN A 26 17.19 -3.55 -6.00
N GLU A 27 17.85 -2.62 -5.34
CA GLU A 27 19.30 -2.66 -5.16
C GLU A 27 19.74 -3.62 -4.06
N THR A 28 19.02 -3.65 -2.95
CA THR A 28 19.44 -4.42 -1.77
C THR A 28 19.17 -5.91 -1.94
N TYR A 29 18.00 -6.27 -2.45
CA TYR A 29 17.61 -7.68 -2.62
C TYR A 29 17.75 -8.17 -4.04
N ALA A 30 18.05 -7.27 -4.98
CA ALA A 30 18.05 -7.60 -6.41
C ALA A 30 16.74 -8.29 -6.82
N CYS A 31 15.62 -7.90 -6.21
CA CYS A 31 14.33 -8.52 -6.43
C CYS A 31 13.49 -7.74 -7.42
N GLU A 32 12.51 -8.42 -7.99
CA GLU A 32 11.49 -7.78 -8.81
C GLU A 32 10.48 -7.11 -7.87
N VAL A 33 10.11 -5.86 -8.16
CA VAL A 33 9.12 -5.14 -7.36
C VAL A 33 7.85 -4.98 -8.17
N VAL A 34 6.74 -5.41 -7.59
CA VAL A 34 5.39 -5.17 -8.10
C VAL A 34 4.82 -4.00 -7.32
N THR A 35 4.31 -2.99 -7.99
CA THR A 35 3.71 -1.85 -7.30
C THR A 35 2.20 -1.99 -7.27
N PHE A 36 1.60 -1.62 -6.14
CA PHE A 36 0.18 -1.59 -5.95
C PHE A 36 -0.25 -0.23 -5.40
N THR A 37 -1.16 0.43 -6.11
CA THR A 37 -1.73 1.71 -5.72
C THR A 37 -3.25 1.56 -5.63
N ALA A 38 -3.82 1.92 -4.48
CA ALA A 38 -5.26 1.82 -4.25
C ALA A 38 -5.94 3.17 -4.42
N ASP A 39 -7.04 3.18 -5.15
CA ASP A 39 -7.94 4.34 -5.20
C ASP A 39 -9.05 4.13 -4.17
N LEU A 40 -9.03 4.94 -3.12
CA LEU A 40 -10.03 4.93 -2.06
C LEU A 40 -10.90 6.19 -2.09
N GLY A 41 -10.81 7.00 -3.14
CA GLY A 41 -11.55 8.24 -3.26
C GLY A 41 -10.84 9.44 -2.66
N GLN A 42 -9.53 9.38 -2.50
CA GLN A 42 -8.73 10.46 -1.93
C GLN A 42 -8.61 11.70 -2.84
N GLY A 43 -9.11 11.60 -4.07
CA GLY A 43 -9.11 12.73 -5.01
C GLY A 43 -7.78 13.03 -5.67
N GLU A 44 -6.76 12.24 -5.40
CA GLU A 44 -5.46 12.38 -6.05
C GLU A 44 -5.45 11.65 -7.38
N GLU A 45 -4.69 12.20 -8.33
CA GLU A 45 -4.50 11.52 -9.60
C GLU A 45 -3.57 10.33 -9.44
N LEU A 46 -3.99 9.18 -9.93
CA LEU A 46 -3.21 7.96 -9.86
C LEU A 46 -2.26 7.79 -11.06
N ALA A 47 -2.52 8.49 -12.15
CA ALA A 47 -1.68 8.43 -13.34
C ALA A 47 -0.22 8.81 -13.09
N PRO A 48 0.09 9.87 -12.30
CA PRO A 48 1.48 10.21 -12.00
C PRO A 48 2.22 9.09 -11.26
N ALA A 49 1.56 8.41 -10.33
CA ALA A 49 2.15 7.29 -9.60
C ALA A 49 2.51 6.15 -10.57
N ARG A 50 1.61 5.81 -11.47
CA ARG A 50 1.84 4.79 -12.49
C ARG A 50 3.03 5.17 -13.39
N LYS A 51 3.09 6.41 -13.85
CA LYS A 51 4.20 6.89 -14.68
C LYS A 51 5.53 6.79 -13.96
N LYS A 52 5.59 7.18 -12.69
CA LYS A 52 6.82 7.07 -11.91
C LYS A 52 7.27 5.61 -11.77
N ALA A 53 6.35 4.71 -11.52
CA ALA A 53 6.66 3.29 -11.44
C ALA A 53 7.21 2.76 -12.77
N GLU A 54 6.61 3.15 -13.88
CA GLU A 54 7.09 2.79 -15.22
C GLU A 54 8.50 3.30 -15.46
N LEU A 55 8.78 4.54 -15.08
CA LEU A 55 10.11 5.14 -15.22
C LEU A 55 11.17 4.45 -14.38
N LEU A 56 10.77 3.83 -13.27
CA LEU A 56 11.66 3.07 -12.41
C LEU A 56 11.83 1.62 -12.85
N GLY A 57 11.27 1.27 -13.99
CA GLY A 57 11.46 -0.05 -14.59
C GLY A 57 10.54 -1.13 -14.05
N ILE A 58 9.43 -0.76 -13.45
CA ILE A 58 8.47 -1.73 -12.91
C ILE A 58 7.65 -2.34 -14.06
N LYS A 59 7.59 -3.66 -14.10
CA LYS A 59 6.86 -4.40 -15.12
C LYS A 59 5.42 -4.70 -14.74
N GLU A 60 5.17 -5.00 -13.47
CA GLU A 60 3.84 -5.30 -12.96
C GLU A 60 3.36 -4.16 -12.09
N ILE A 61 2.38 -3.40 -12.58
CA ILE A 61 1.83 -2.23 -11.91
C ILE A 61 0.34 -2.43 -11.75
N PHE A 62 -0.12 -2.45 -10.50
CA PHE A 62 -1.53 -2.58 -10.18
C PHE A 62 -2.05 -1.26 -9.63
N VAL A 63 -3.04 -0.70 -10.30
CA VAL A 63 -3.78 0.47 -9.82
C VAL A 63 -5.24 0.03 -9.75
N GLU A 64 -5.78 -0.11 -8.55
CA GLU A 64 -7.10 -0.69 -8.35
C GLU A 64 -8.05 0.27 -7.67
N ASP A 65 -9.29 0.28 -8.15
CA ASP A 65 -10.37 1.07 -7.59
C ASP A 65 -11.03 0.26 -6.46
N LEU A 66 -10.78 0.66 -5.23
CA LEU A 66 -11.34 0.02 -4.04
C LEU A 66 -12.37 0.92 -3.34
N ARG A 67 -12.88 1.94 -4.01
CA ARG A 67 -13.79 2.93 -3.41
C ARG A 67 -15.07 2.30 -2.89
N GLU A 68 -15.69 1.43 -3.65
CA GLU A 68 -16.94 0.79 -3.24
C GLU A 68 -16.74 -0.12 -2.04
N GLU A 69 -15.72 -0.98 -2.08
CA GLU A 69 -15.42 -1.87 -0.96
C GLU A 69 -15.08 -1.09 0.29
N PHE A 70 -14.31 -0.02 0.15
CA PHE A 70 -13.93 0.84 1.27
C PHE A 70 -15.15 1.44 1.94
N VAL A 71 -16.06 2.02 1.18
CA VAL A 71 -17.27 2.65 1.70
C VAL A 71 -18.20 1.60 2.33
N ARG A 72 -18.47 0.52 1.61
CA ARG A 72 -19.43 -0.50 2.04
C ARG A 72 -18.97 -1.25 3.28
N ASP A 73 -17.71 -1.69 3.30
CA ASP A 73 -17.22 -2.64 4.30
C ASP A 73 -16.45 -1.98 5.45
N PHE A 74 -16.06 -0.71 5.30
CA PHE A 74 -15.24 -0.02 6.30
C PHE A 74 -15.85 1.31 6.75
N VAL A 75 -16.19 2.20 5.82
CA VAL A 75 -16.67 3.54 6.20
C VAL A 75 -18.06 3.50 6.82
N PHE A 76 -19.01 2.83 6.19
CA PHE A 76 -20.36 2.75 6.73
C PHE A 76 -20.41 1.99 8.06
N PRO A 77 -19.74 0.83 8.22
CA PRO A 77 -19.67 0.20 9.55
C PRO A 77 -19.04 1.10 10.61
N MET A 78 -18.02 1.87 10.27
CA MET A 78 -17.41 2.81 11.19
C MET A 78 -18.41 3.89 11.63
N PHE A 79 -19.20 4.44 10.70
CA PHE A 79 -20.21 5.43 11.01
C PHE A 79 -21.34 4.83 11.87
N ARG A 80 -21.77 3.61 11.59
CA ARG A 80 -22.78 2.92 12.41
C ARG A 80 -22.31 2.70 13.83
N ALA A 81 -21.02 2.39 13.99
CA ALA A 81 -20.42 2.23 15.30
C ALA A 81 -20.11 3.55 15.99
N ASN A 82 -20.27 4.68 15.28
CA ASN A 82 -19.93 6.01 15.77
C ASN A 82 -18.49 6.06 16.30
N ALA A 83 -17.57 5.39 15.61
CA ALA A 83 -16.20 5.25 16.06
C ALA A 83 -15.39 6.52 15.81
N LEU A 84 -14.82 7.06 16.87
CA LEU A 84 -13.96 8.23 16.83
C LEU A 84 -12.76 7.96 17.73
N TYR A 85 -11.57 8.37 17.27
CA TYR A 85 -10.39 8.30 18.11
C TYR A 85 -10.34 9.53 19.01
N GLU A 86 -10.39 9.30 20.32
CA GLU A 86 -10.38 10.34 21.34
C GLU A 86 -11.43 11.43 21.12
N GLY A 87 -12.54 11.08 20.48
CA GLY A 87 -13.66 12.00 20.23
C GLY A 87 -13.43 13.02 19.15
N VAL A 88 -12.27 13.03 18.46
CA VAL A 88 -11.93 14.07 17.49
C VAL A 88 -11.50 13.55 16.14
N TYR A 89 -10.89 12.37 16.06
CA TYR A 89 -10.33 11.87 14.81
C TYR A 89 -11.22 10.80 14.15
N LEU A 90 -11.57 11.00 12.89
CA LEU A 90 -12.55 10.19 12.18
C LEU A 90 -12.02 8.82 11.69
N LEU A 91 -10.78 8.44 12.01
CA LEU A 91 -10.20 7.12 11.72
C LEU A 91 -10.14 6.73 10.23
N GLY A 92 -10.25 7.69 9.31
CA GLY A 92 -10.18 7.39 7.88
C GLY A 92 -8.93 6.63 7.47
N THR A 93 -7.77 7.08 7.92
CA THR A 93 -6.49 6.45 7.62
C THR A 93 -6.40 5.06 8.26
N SER A 94 -6.89 4.92 9.49
CA SER A 94 -6.83 3.66 10.23
C SER A 94 -7.64 2.56 9.57
N ILE A 95 -8.81 2.89 9.02
CA ILE A 95 -9.67 1.89 8.36
C ILE A 95 -9.26 1.61 6.92
N ALA A 96 -8.52 2.54 6.29
CA ALA A 96 -8.04 2.35 4.93
C ALA A 96 -6.93 1.29 4.85
N ARG A 97 -6.04 1.27 5.84
CA ARG A 97 -4.89 0.37 5.84
C ARG A 97 -5.22 -1.12 5.83
N PRO A 98 -6.19 -1.61 6.61
CA PRO A 98 -6.58 -3.01 6.52
C PRO A 98 -7.04 -3.43 5.13
N LEU A 99 -7.78 -2.57 4.43
CA LEU A 99 -8.22 -2.87 3.08
C LEU A 99 -7.04 -2.90 2.10
N ILE A 100 -6.14 -1.94 2.20
CA ILE A 100 -4.92 -1.91 1.37
C ILE A 100 -4.09 -3.17 1.62
N ALA A 101 -3.90 -3.53 2.89
CA ALA A 101 -3.13 -4.71 3.25
C ALA A 101 -3.78 -5.99 2.73
N LYS A 102 -5.09 -6.11 2.85
CA LYS A 102 -5.84 -7.25 2.33
C LYS A 102 -5.60 -7.42 0.82
N ARG A 103 -5.76 -6.35 0.06
CA ARG A 103 -5.60 -6.40 -1.38
C ARG A 103 -4.15 -6.63 -1.77
N GLN A 104 -3.22 -6.06 -1.02
CA GLN A 104 -1.79 -6.26 -1.25
C GLN A 104 -1.40 -7.74 -1.10
N ILE A 105 -1.94 -8.42 -0.09
CA ILE A 105 -1.72 -9.86 0.11
C ILE A 105 -2.34 -10.66 -1.03
N GLU A 106 -3.53 -10.29 -1.49
CA GLU A 106 -4.16 -10.95 -2.62
C GLU A 106 -3.32 -10.84 -3.89
N ILE A 107 -2.77 -9.65 -4.14
CA ILE A 107 -1.86 -9.43 -5.29
C ILE A 107 -0.58 -10.22 -5.12
N ALA A 108 -0.04 -10.31 -3.91
CA ALA A 108 1.15 -11.09 -3.63
C ALA A 108 0.93 -12.57 -3.97
N LYS A 109 -0.22 -13.11 -3.61
CA LYS A 109 -0.59 -14.50 -3.95
C LYS A 109 -0.78 -14.68 -5.45
N LEU A 110 -1.41 -13.70 -6.09
CA LEU A 110 -1.68 -13.73 -7.52
C LEU A 110 -0.40 -13.71 -8.35
N THR A 111 0.57 -12.91 -7.94
CA THR A 111 1.83 -12.73 -8.67
C THR A 111 2.93 -13.68 -8.22
N GLY A 112 2.70 -14.46 -7.18
CA GLY A 112 3.72 -15.35 -6.61
C GLY A 112 4.83 -14.61 -5.87
N ALA A 113 4.51 -13.45 -5.27
CA ALA A 113 5.49 -12.66 -4.55
C ALA A 113 5.89 -13.32 -3.23
N ASP A 114 7.13 -13.10 -2.82
CA ASP A 114 7.69 -13.65 -1.59
C ASP A 114 7.39 -12.79 -0.36
N GLY A 115 7.06 -11.53 -0.56
CA GLY A 115 6.80 -10.61 0.53
C GLY A 115 6.07 -9.37 0.10
N VAL A 116 5.73 -8.55 1.07
CA VAL A 116 5.08 -7.26 0.87
C VAL A 116 5.87 -6.17 1.57
N ALA A 117 5.79 -4.95 1.07
CA ALA A 117 6.48 -3.80 1.65
C ALA A 117 5.56 -2.58 1.65
N HIS A 118 5.83 -1.67 2.57
CA HIS A 118 5.10 -0.41 2.66
C HIS A 118 6.01 0.69 3.19
N GLY A 119 5.64 1.92 2.91
CA GLY A 119 6.34 3.10 3.41
C GLY A 119 5.56 3.81 4.51
N CYS A 120 4.76 3.07 5.27
CA CYS A 120 3.94 3.67 6.32
C CYS A 120 4.80 4.17 7.46
N LEU A 121 4.69 5.46 7.75
CA LEU A 121 5.33 6.11 8.90
C LEU A 121 4.25 6.57 9.86
N LEU A 122 4.17 5.93 11.01
CA LEU A 122 3.31 6.35 12.10
C LEU A 122 4.14 6.48 13.36
N TYR A 123 3.84 7.49 14.14
CA TYR A 123 4.55 7.74 15.40
C TYR A 123 4.49 6.53 16.33
N THR A 124 3.36 5.85 16.38
CA THR A 124 3.12 4.69 17.23
C THR A 124 2.90 3.41 16.43
N SER A 125 3.52 3.30 15.28
CA SER A 125 3.38 2.12 14.43
C SER A 125 3.88 0.87 15.16
N PRO A 126 3.12 -0.24 15.15
CA PRO A 126 3.56 -1.49 15.75
C PRO A 126 4.50 -2.29 14.84
N SER A 127 5.09 -1.67 13.84
CA SER A 127 6.03 -2.32 12.95
C SER A 127 7.26 -2.82 13.73
N PRO A 128 7.78 -4.02 13.42
CA PRO A 128 8.98 -4.53 14.11
C PRO A 128 10.21 -3.63 13.99
N ARG A 129 10.26 -2.73 13.03
CA ARG A 129 11.37 -1.78 12.91
C ARG A 129 11.32 -0.67 13.96
N ASP A 130 10.20 -0.48 14.60
CA ASP A 130 10.02 0.51 15.64
C ASP A 130 10.49 -0.05 16.98
#